data_0a40e4ce1f26cd9b48d0d56ccbd9224f
#
_entry.id   0a40e4ce1f26cd9b48d0d56ccbd9224f
#
_cell.length_a   1.000
_cell.length_b   1.000
_cell.length_c   1.000
_cell.angle_alpha   90.00
_cell.angle_beta   90.00
_cell.angle_gamma   90.00
#
_symmetry.space_group_name_H-M   'P 1'
#
loop_
_entity.id
_entity.type
_entity.pdbx_description
1 polymer ?
#
loop_
_entity_poly.entity_id
_entity_poly.type
_entity_poly.pdbx_seq_one_letter_code
_entity_poly.pdbx_strand_id
1 'polypeptide(L)'
;MSLDPLTEQKRALDRFAANERFFERSDLARYLSKPNERLKLHISQNGLNIQEGDRLLFDGALFERAKALAVNPLANPRYKAVAIQDFAKADINALTANGVNEILSLAESDLDFTPDRAHFDESAPLPPVVFCGVGAIAHIAILDENKRLSNGAIIFESDPEWFVISCYFLDYERFLDPAKANLLIVGGKMRSDLAREFFAIDRFSRGFIRLELIADNRAENIDAIRQIAIAHKECLRGWGTSEDELVGVKNAIANRAAPRLRKNAKIDFAIAVVGNGASLETLLDFLWDNQKKLVIFSAGTALKPLLSAGVTPDFHIEIERMDHLSAILQAAPIGDIALIAADLVDPSTLAAAKESFVFTRDGAAASSFSDDRVAFSSPIVGNAALALALEFSDEIYLCGLDAGFRRDKKMHAARSFYDERADASAEQIATRGNFSGDIWTNSLLAHSRAALEAAIASKPRAKVFNLSDGAFIVGAKPLQAAKTRIESRGDKAAAIAAIKSCFAVTSGANAIDIARELDAAKTALITTLNSFAPSDKKTLFAAAKAALEASHKLELNLRFGAPFLRGSFWHLTNALIKSLLCVKRSDTAALYKEGVLIIKATLERLRDLCAQIG
;
A
#
# COMPACT_ATOMS: atom_id res chain seq x y z
N MET A 1 -7.99 35.74 20.52
CA MET A 1 -9.00 36.72 20.97
C MET A 1 -10.37 36.07 20.76
N SER A 2 -11.20 36.00 21.80
CA SER A 2 -12.61 35.63 21.63
C SER A 2 -13.27 36.72 20.80
N LEU A 3 -13.93 36.38 19.72
CA LEU A 3 -14.72 37.29 18.94
C LEU A 3 -16.03 37.58 19.70
N ASP A 4 -16.53 38.80 19.54
CA ASP A 4 -17.90 39.13 19.96
C ASP A 4 -18.90 38.12 19.35
N PRO A 5 -19.88 37.60 20.11
CA PRO A 5 -20.86 36.60 19.66
C PRO A 5 -21.58 36.95 18.35
N LEU A 6 -21.91 38.23 18.14
CA LEU A 6 -22.53 38.70 16.90
C LEU A 6 -21.59 38.58 15.69
N THR A 7 -20.31 38.83 15.89
CA THR A 7 -19.29 38.66 14.86
C THR A 7 -19.09 37.19 14.52
N GLU A 8 -19.11 36.27 15.52
CA GLU A 8 -19.05 34.84 15.32
C GLU A 8 -20.25 34.31 14.55
N GLN A 9 -21.45 34.77 14.91
CA GLN A 9 -22.70 34.41 14.22
C GLN A 9 -22.63 34.81 12.74
N LYS A 10 -22.27 36.07 12.46
CA LYS A 10 -22.17 36.56 11.08
C LYS A 10 -21.18 35.73 10.28
N ARG A 11 -20.01 35.43 10.82
CA ARG A 11 -18.99 34.60 10.17
C ARG A 11 -19.50 33.19 9.88
N ALA A 12 -20.25 32.57 10.79
CA ALA A 12 -20.81 31.25 10.58
C ALA A 12 -21.81 31.25 9.43
N LEU A 13 -22.71 32.24 9.38
CA LEU A 13 -23.70 32.35 8.30
C LEU A 13 -23.05 32.66 6.93
N ASP A 14 -22.07 33.58 6.90
CA ASP A 14 -21.32 33.91 5.69
C ASP A 14 -20.57 32.67 5.16
N ARG A 15 -19.99 31.86 6.07
CA ARG A 15 -19.27 30.63 5.74
C ARG A 15 -20.21 29.54 5.20
N PHE A 16 -21.38 29.38 5.82
CA PHE A 16 -22.40 28.47 5.31
C PHE A 16 -22.81 28.83 3.88
N ALA A 17 -23.12 30.10 3.62
CA ALA A 17 -23.49 30.57 2.29
C ALA A 17 -22.33 30.43 1.25
N ALA A 18 -21.07 30.54 1.68
CA ALA A 18 -19.92 30.27 0.82
C ALA A 18 -19.81 28.79 0.47
N ASN A 19 -19.94 27.91 1.46
CA ASN A 19 -19.93 26.45 1.26
C ASN A 19 -21.10 25.97 0.40
N GLU A 20 -22.30 26.53 0.56
CA GLU A 20 -23.45 26.22 -0.28
C GLU A 20 -23.14 26.50 -1.75
N ARG A 21 -22.57 27.66 -2.06
CA ARG A 21 -22.12 28.00 -3.44
C ARG A 21 -21.01 27.08 -3.92
N PHE A 22 -20.03 26.75 -3.07
CA PHE A 22 -18.91 25.88 -3.43
C PHE A 22 -19.38 24.48 -3.83
N PHE A 23 -20.36 23.93 -3.09
CA PHE A 23 -20.90 22.60 -3.36
C PHE A 23 -22.06 22.55 -4.36
N GLU A 24 -22.52 23.69 -4.89
CA GLU A 24 -23.72 23.79 -5.76
C GLU A 24 -23.71 22.76 -6.91
N ARG A 25 -22.54 22.45 -7.48
CA ARG A 25 -22.38 21.51 -8.61
C ARG A 25 -21.92 20.12 -8.19
N SER A 26 -21.89 19.83 -6.92
CA SER A 26 -21.48 18.53 -6.40
C SER A 26 -22.67 17.71 -5.89
N ASP A 27 -22.48 16.41 -5.75
CA ASP A 27 -23.49 15.53 -5.13
C ASP A 27 -23.85 15.93 -3.68
N LEU A 28 -23.00 16.72 -3.03
CA LEU A 28 -23.19 17.19 -1.65
C LEU A 28 -24.22 18.32 -1.56
N ALA A 29 -24.51 19.03 -2.65
CA ALA A 29 -25.56 20.05 -2.71
C ALA A 29 -26.91 19.53 -2.20
N ARG A 30 -27.24 18.27 -2.46
CA ARG A 30 -28.49 17.63 -2.00
C ARG A 30 -28.67 17.63 -0.49
N TYR A 31 -27.58 17.69 0.28
CA TYR A 31 -27.66 17.75 1.74
C TYR A 31 -27.85 19.18 2.24
N LEU A 32 -27.25 20.17 1.54
CA LEU A 32 -27.34 21.59 1.90
C LEU A 32 -28.68 22.21 1.50
N SER A 33 -29.35 21.66 0.49
CA SER A 33 -30.66 22.15 0.03
C SER A 33 -31.86 21.79 0.94
N LYS A 34 -31.64 20.99 1.97
CA LYS A 34 -32.66 20.55 2.91
C LYS A 34 -32.29 20.97 4.33
N PRO A 35 -33.27 21.46 5.13
CA PRO A 35 -33.02 21.74 6.54
C PRO A 35 -32.72 20.44 7.29
N ASN A 36 -31.81 20.49 8.23
CA ASN A 36 -31.57 19.40 9.16
C ASN A 36 -32.81 19.16 10.03
N GLU A 37 -33.17 17.90 10.23
CA GLU A 37 -34.28 17.50 11.07
C GLU A 37 -33.89 17.44 12.55
N ARG A 38 -32.73 16.87 12.84
CA ARG A 38 -32.23 16.55 14.17
C ARG A 38 -31.26 17.58 14.72
N LEU A 39 -30.25 17.97 13.96
CA LEU A 39 -29.18 18.87 14.39
C LEU A 39 -29.44 20.32 13.93
N LYS A 40 -29.34 21.29 14.84
CA LYS A 40 -29.52 22.70 14.52
C LYS A 40 -28.38 23.54 15.07
N LEU A 41 -27.99 24.58 14.34
CA LEU A 41 -27.10 25.61 14.88
C LEU A 41 -27.90 26.42 15.90
N HIS A 42 -27.43 26.42 17.15
CA HIS A 42 -27.99 27.22 18.22
C HIS A 42 -27.14 28.49 18.39
N ILE A 43 -27.80 29.64 18.35
CA ILE A 43 -27.18 30.94 18.46
C ILE A 43 -27.72 31.64 19.72
N SER A 44 -26.84 32.04 20.63
CA SER A 44 -27.20 32.70 21.85
C SER A 44 -26.25 33.83 22.17
N GLN A 45 -26.55 34.60 23.24
CA GLN A 45 -25.64 35.63 23.77
C GLN A 45 -24.28 35.04 24.24
N ASN A 46 -24.23 33.73 24.50
CA ASN A 46 -23.03 33.01 24.91
C ASN A 46 -22.24 32.43 23.73
N GLY A 47 -22.60 32.76 22.48
CA GLY A 47 -21.96 32.29 21.26
C GLY A 47 -22.73 31.16 20.57
N LEU A 48 -22.00 30.39 19.74
CA LEU A 48 -22.55 29.30 18.93
C LEU A 48 -22.52 27.97 19.68
N ASN A 49 -23.57 27.17 19.50
CA ASN A 49 -23.64 25.79 19.96
C ASN A 49 -24.39 24.93 18.94
N ILE A 50 -24.43 23.64 19.16
CA ILE A 50 -25.19 22.69 18.37
C ILE A 50 -26.29 22.13 19.26
N GLN A 51 -27.50 22.14 18.76
CA GLN A 51 -28.69 21.64 19.45
C GLN A 51 -29.18 20.35 18.80
N GLU A 52 -29.46 19.34 19.62
CA GLU A 52 -30.12 18.09 19.23
C GLU A 52 -31.37 17.89 20.09
N GLY A 53 -32.54 18.01 19.51
CA GLY A 53 -33.80 18.12 20.27
C GLY A 53 -33.77 19.32 21.20
N ASP A 54 -34.02 19.13 22.50
CA ASP A 54 -33.94 20.18 23.53
C ASP A 54 -32.58 20.30 24.20
N ARG A 55 -31.59 19.52 23.76
CA ARG A 55 -30.25 19.45 24.38
C ARG A 55 -29.24 20.22 23.57
N LEU A 56 -28.46 21.08 24.26
CA LEU A 56 -27.20 21.61 23.71
C LEU A 56 -26.09 20.58 23.87
N LEU A 57 -25.35 20.34 22.79
CA LEU A 57 -24.33 19.29 22.78
C LEU A 57 -23.02 19.72 23.46
N PHE A 58 -22.80 21.01 23.60
CA PHE A 58 -21.59 21.57 24.22
C PHE A 58 -21.97 22.49 25.38
N ASP A 59 -21.34 22.29 26.52
CA ASP A 59 -21.57 23.08 27.75
C ASP A 59 -20.98 24.47 27.62
N GLY A 60 -21.60 25.34 26.83
CA GLY A 60 -21.35 26.77 26.76
C GLY A 60 -20.02 27.26 26.17
N ALA A 61 -19.04 26.39 26.01
CA ALA A 61 -17.65 26.77 25.64
C ALA A 61 -17.15 26.05 24.37
N LEU A 62 -17.97 25.99 23.31
CA LEU A 62 -17.61 25.30 22.06
C LEU A 62 -16.23 25.74 21.53
N PHE A 63 -15.98 27.04 21.42
CA PHE A 63 -14.72 27.56 20.87
C PHE A 63 -13.53 27.40 21.80
N GLU A 64 -13.70 27.55 23.11
CA GLU A 64 -12.60 27.36 24.06
C GLU A 64 -12.16 25.90 24.09
N ARG A 65 -13.10 24.97 24.05
CA ARG A 65 -12.84 23.53 23.91
C ARG A 65 -12.18 23.20 22.56
N ALA A 66 -12.65 23.82 21.48
CA ALA A 66 -12.08 23.64 20.16
C ALA A 66 -10.63 24.17 20.08
N LYS A 67 -10.34 25.31 20.69
CA LYS A 67 -8.96 25.84 20.77
C LYS A 67 -8.04 24.92 21.56
N ALA A 68 -8.47 24.43 22.71
CA ALA A 68 -7.69 23.48 23.51
C ALA A 68 -7.35 22.22 22.72
N LEU A 69 -8.33 21.68 21.99
CA LEU A 69 -8.11 20.51 21.10
C LEU A 69 -7.20 20.82 19.92
N ALA A 70 -7.28 22.01 19.33
CA ALA A 70 -6.41 22.40 18.23
C ALA A 70 -4.96 22.63 18.67
N VAL A 71 -4.73 23.08 19.91
CA VAL A 71 -3.39 23.23 20.49
C VAL A 71 -2.74 21.88 20.75
N ASN A 72 -3.42 21.00 21.46
CA ASN A 72 -2.92 19.67 21.78
C ASN A 72 -3.97 18.58 21.45
N PRO A 73 -4.03 18.11 20.21
CA PRO A 73 -5.01 17.09 19.81
C PRO A 73 -4.93 15.83 20.68
N LEU A 74 -3.73 15.37 21.06
CA LEU A 74 -3.53 14.15 21.84
C LEU A 74 -3.99 14.25 23.30
N ALA A 75 -4.27 15.46 23.81
CA ALA A 75 -4.93 15.61 25.12
C ALA A 75 -6.39 15.09 25.10
N ASN A 76 -6.98 14.91 23.93
CA ASN A 76 -8.29 14.29 23.79
C ASN A 76 -8.14 12.78 23.66
N PRO A 77 -8.74 11.95 24.53
CA PRO A 77 -8.63 10.48 24.50
C PRO A 77 -9.22 9.83 23.21
N ARG A 78 -9.96 10.59 22.42
CA ARG A 78 -10.46 10.13 21.11
C ARG A 78 -9.46 10.29 19.97
N TYR A 79 -8.36 11.03 20.18
CA TYR A 79 -7.25 11.08 19.26
C TYR A 79 -6.27 9.95 19.54
N LYS A 80 -5.82 9.31 18.49
CA LYS A 80 -4.75 8.32 18.55
C LYS A 80 -3.69 8.67 17.52
N ALA A 81 -2.43 8.58 17.89
CA ALA A 81 -1.34 8.54 16.93
C ALA A 81 -1.12 7.07 16.53
N VAL A 82 -1.10 6.82 15.23
CA VAL A 82 -0.86 5.49 14.67
C VAL A 82 0.40 5.55 13.82
N ALA A 83 1.47 4.95 14.30
CA ALA A 83 2.69 4.76 13.54
C ALA A 83 2.68 3.37 12.88
N ILE A 84 3.11 3.30 11.64
CA ILE A 84 3.38 2.01 11.01
C ILE A 84 4.75 1.57 11.45
N GLN A 85 4.81 0.39 12.04
CA GLN A 85 6.04 -0.22 12.50
C GLN A 85 6.43 -1.32 11.52
N ASP A 86 7.61 -1.16 10.92
CA ASP A 86 8.06 -2.04 9.85
C ASP A 86 9.04 -3.11 10.32
N PHE A 87 9.68 -2.91 11.49
CA PHE A 87 10.62 -3.87 12.03
C PHE A 87 10.10 -4.49 13.32
N ALA A 88 9.96 -5.81 13.30
CA ALA A 88 9.87 -6.58 14.54
C ALA A 88 11.25 -6.56 15.23
N LYS A 89 11.26 -6.61 16.56
CA LYS A 89 12.48 -6.74 17.38
C LYS A 89 13.38 -7.94 17.01
N ALA A 90 13.01 -8.74 16.03
CA ALA A 90 13.52 -10.09 15.83
C ALA A 90 14.83 -10.16 15.02
N ASP A 91 15.15 -9.19 14.19
CA ASP A 91 16.36 -9.28 13.35
C ASP A 91 17.40 -8.23 13.73
N ILE A 92 18.01 -8.43 14.89
CA ILE A 92 19.08 -7.58 15.41
C ILE A 92 20.41 -7.67 14.62
N ASN A 93 20.49 -8.59 13.66
CA ASN A 93 21.69 -8.76 12.83
C ASN A 93 21.65 -7.95 11.52
N ALA A 94 20.49 -7.44 11.12
CA ALA A 94 20.35 -6.64 9.94
C ALA A 94 20.86 -5.20 10.19
N LEU A 95 21.68 -4.66 9.30
CA LEU A 95 22.26 -3.31 9.41
C LEU A 95 21.18 -2.23 9.47
N THR A 96 20.14 -2.36 8.63
CA THR A 96 19.02 -1.42 8.61
C THR A 96 18.25 -1.45 9.94
N ALA A 97 17.94 -2.62 10.47
CA ALA A 97 17.25 -2.75 11.76
C ALA A 97 18.08 -2.18 12.92
N ASN A 98 19.39 -2.42 12.93
CA ASN A 98 20.29 -1.85 13.92
C ASN A 98 20.34 -0.33 13.86
N GLY A 99 20.45 0.24 12.65
CA GLY A 99 20.39 1.70 12.46
C GLY A 99 19.06 2.32 12.89
N VAL A 100 17.93 1.65 12.61
CA VAL A 100 16.61 2.05 13.10
C VAL A 100 16.56 2.06 14.62
N ASN A 101 17.02 0.98 15.27
CA ASN A 101 17.03 0.88 16.73
C ASN A 101 17.94 1.94 17.37
N GLU A 102 19.11 2.20 16.79
CA GLU A 102 20.03 3.24 17.24
C GLU A 102 19.40 4.64 17.15
N ILE A 103 18.72 4.96 16.06
CA ILE A 103 17.99 6.22 15.90
C ILE A 103 16.84 6.35 16.92
N LEU A 104 16.05 5.30 17.10
CA LEU A 104 14.93 5.31 18.07
C LEU A 104 15.42 5.51 19.51
N SER A 105 16.59 4.97 19.85
CA SER A 105 17.17 5.14 21.18
C SER A 105 17.65 6.56 21.48
N LEU A 106 17.91 7.40 20.47
CA LEU A 106 18.27 8.82 20.67
C LEU A 106 17.21 9.60 21.46
N ALA A 107 15.96 9.25 21.27
CA ALA A 107 14.84 9.90 21.96
C ALA A 107 14.38 9.15 23.21
N GLU A 108 15.15 8.16 23.69
CA GLU A 108 14.71 7.24 24.76
C GLU A 108 13.32 6.62 24.47
N SER A 109 12.94 6.62 23.20
CA SER A 109 11.67 6.03 22.78
C SER A 109 11.80 4.53 22.76
N ASP A 110 10.89 3.83 23.46
CA ASP A 110 10.73 2.40 23.25
C ASP A 110 10.48 2.13 21.77
N LEU A 111 10.88 0.94 21.30
CA LEU A 111 10.61 0.49 19.92
C LEU A 111 9.13 0.59 19.56
N ASP A 112 8.25 0.55 20.55
CA ASP A 112 6.83 0.82 20.41
C ASP A 112 6.61 2.34 20.54
N PHE A 113 6.34 3.00 19.42
CA PHE A 113 5.89 4.39 19.42
C PHE A 113 4.56 4.45 20.19
N THR A 114 4.62 4.95 21.42
CA THR A 114 3.40 5.18 22.20
C THR A 114 2.88 6.57 21.91
N PRO A 115 1.59 6.72 21.58
CA PRO A 115 0.96 8.01 21.29
C PRO A 115 1.20 9.06 22.38
N ASP A 116 1.29 8.62 23.64
CA ASP A 116 1.45 9.46 24.81
C ASP A 116 2.79 10.20 24.87
N ARG A 117 3.79 9.76 24.09
CA ARG A 117 5.11 10.40 24.02
C ARG A 117 5.28 11.36 22.84
N ALA A 118 4.32 11.42 21.92
CA ALA A 118 4.38 12.35 20.81
C ALA A 118 4.08 13.78 21.27
N HIS A 119 5.00 14.69 20.98
CA HIS A 119 4.84 16.12 21.27
C HIS A 119 4.70 16.88 19.96
N PHE A 120 3.56 17.55 19.81
CA PHE A 120 3.31 18.43 18.67
C PHE A 120 3.32 19.87 19.15
N ASP A 121 4.28 20.65 18.67
CA ASP A 121 4.31 22.09 18.93
C ASP A 121 3.01 22.75 18.44
N GLU A 122 2.52 23.77 19.14
CA GLU A 122 1.24 24.44 18.83
C GLU A 122 1.18 25.00 17.40
N SER A 123 2.31 25.39 16.84
CA SER A 123 2.43 25.95 15.49
C SER A 123 2.94 24.94 14.44
N ALA A 124 3.34 23.73 14.85
CA ALA A 124 3.89 22.75 13.92
C ALA A 124 2.79 22.08 13.09
N PRO A 125 3.05 21.75 11.81
CA PRO A 125 2.20 20.88 11.04
C PRO A 125 2.03 19.55 11.78
N LEU A 126 0.80 19.05 11.79
CA LEU A 126 0.50 17.71 12.29
C LEU A 126 0.87 16.67 11.21
N PRO A 127 1.12 15.40 11.58
CA PRO A 127 1.02 14.30 10.64
C PRO A 127 -0.32 14.34 9.89
N PRO A 128 -0.50 13.57 8.80
CA PRO A 128 -1.83 13.47 8.19
C PRO A 128 -2.87 13.10 9.23
N VAL A 129 -4.00 13.79 9.21
CA VAL A 129 -5.07 13.63 10.21
C VAL A 129 -6.28 12.98 9.55
N VAL A 130 -6.82 11.97 10.21
CA VAL A 130 -8.05 11.30 9.82
C VAL A 130 -9.14 11.62 10.83
N PHE A 131 -10.19 12.27 10.37
CA PHE A 131 -11.38 12.58 11.14
C PHE A 131 -12.51 11.63 10.72
N CYS A 132 -12.87 10.69 11.59
CA CYS A 132 -14.06 9.85 11.42
C CYS A 132 -15.18 10.38 12.29
N GLY A 133 -16.07 11.14 11.65
CA GLY A 133 -17.03 12.01 12.28
C GLY A 133 -16.46 13.41 12.57
N VAL A 134 -17.25 14.42 12.34
CA VAL A 134 -16.82 15.83 12.54
C VAL A 134 -17.10 16.36 13.96
N GLY A 135 -17.65 15.59 14.84
CA GLY A 135 -18.14 15.84 16.19
C GLY A 135 -17.70 17.09 16.97
N ALA A 136 -16.43 17.52 16.87
CA ALA A 136 -15.95 18.79 17.46
C ALA A 136 -15.45 19.72 16.34
N ILE A 137 -16.30 20.05 15.42
CA ILE A 137 -16.08 20.71 14.13
C ILE A 137 -15.16 21.92 14.19
N ALA A 138 -15.38 22.80 15.18
CA ALA A 138 -14.67 24.07 15.29
C ALA A 138 -13.15 23.88 15.44
N HIS A 139 -12.68 22.78 16.05
CA HIS A 139 -11.25 22.52 16.17
C HIS A 139 -10.59 22.16 14.83
N ILE A 140 -11.32 21.47 13.93
CA ILE A 140 -10.83 21.17 12.57
C ILE A 140 -10.62 22.48 11.80
N ALA A 141 -11.58 23.41 11.90
CA ALA A 141 -11.45 24.74 11.30
C ALA A 141 -10.22 25.51 11.84
N ILE A 142 -9.99 25.48 13.16
CA ILE A 142 -8.83 26.13 13.78
C ILE A 142 -7.52 25.46 13.31
N LEU A 143 -7.47 24.14 13.21
CA LEU A 143 -6.30 23.42 12.70
C LEU A 143 -5.98 23.80 11.25
N ASP A 144 -7.02 23.92 10.40
CA ASP A 144 -6.84 24.29 9.00
C ASP A 144 -6.44 25.79 8.87
N GLU A 145 -7.07 26.68 9.61
CA GLU A 145 -6.73 28.11 9.64
C GLU A 145 -5.28 28.36 10.07
N ASN A 146 -4.80 27.59 11.04
CA ASN A 146 -3.41 27.64 11.51
C ASN A 146 -2.43 26.83 10.64
N LYS A 147 -2.86 26.34 9.48
CA LYS A 147 -2.05 25.53 8.55
C LYS A 147 -1.47 24.25 9.18
N ARG A 148 -2.06 23.75 10.26
CA ARG A 148 -1.59 22.54 10.93
C ARG A 148 -1.94 21.26 10.17
N LEU A 149 -2.88 21.31 9.22
CA LEU A 149 -3.29 20.21 8.35
C LEU A 149 -2.53 20.19 7.01
N SER A 150 -1.37 20.85 6.91
CA SER A 150 -0.60 20.95 5.66
C SER A 150 -0.03 19.63 5.14
N ASN A 151 0.06 18.58 5.97
CA ASN A 151 0.44 17.23 5.55
C ASN A 151 -0.75 16.40 5.07
N GLY A 152 -1.92 17.01 4.99
CA GLY A 152 -3.15 16.42 4.50
C GLY A 152 -4.10 15.95 5.58
N ALA A 153 -5.38 15.94 5.24
CA ALA A 153 -6.43 15.46 6.12
C ALA A 153 -7.50 14.68 5.34
N ILE A 154 -8.07 13.67 5.99
CA ILE A 154 -9.27 12.97 5.54
C ILE A 154 -10.39 13.30 6.51
N ILE A 155 -11.52 13.76 5.99
CA ILE A 155 -12.78 13.85 6.73
C ILE A 155 -13.72 12.79 6.15
N PHE A 156 -14.12 11.84 6.99
CA PHE A 156 -15.20 10.91 6.73
C PHE A 156 -16.35 11.22 7.69
N GLU A 157 -17.50 11.61 7.15
CA GLU A 157 -18.70 11.85 7.92
C GLU A 157 -19.86 11.00 7.40
N SER A 158 -20.29 10.03 8.19
CA SER A 158 -21.36 9.11 7.81
C SER A 158 -22.75 9.73 7.90
N ASP A 159 -22.92 10.76 8.73
CA ASP A 159 -24.18 11.47 8.98
C ASP A 159 -24.23 12.82 8.24
N PRO A 160 -25.05 12.95 7.19
CA PRO A 160 -25.11 14.20 6.42
C PRO A 160 -25.52 15.43 7.24
N GLU A 161 -26.25 15.28 8.34
CA GLU A 161 -26.64 16.43 9.17
C GLU A 161 -25.42 17.04 9.88
N TRP A 162 -24.47 16.20 10.32
CA TRP A 162 -23.19 16.70 10.84
C TRP A 162 -22.36 17.42 9.78
N PHE A 163 -22.39 16.94 8.54
CA PHE A 163 -21.75 17.65 7.43
C PHE A 163 -22.38 19.04 7.24
N VAL A 164 -23.72 19.12 7.20
CA VAL A 164 -24.42 20.43 7.07
C VAL A 164 -24.03 21.38 8.19
N ILE A 165 -24.02 20.91 9.45
CA ILE A 165 -23.56 21.68 10.59
C ILE A 165 -22.10 22.13 10.43
N SER A 166 -21.24 21.26 9.90
CA SER A 166 -19.82 21.61 9.70
C SER A 166 -19.62 22.78 8.75
N CYS A 167 -20.52 23.00 7.81
CA CYS A 167 -20.48 24.10 6.86
C CYS A 167 -20.58 25.49 7.51
N TYR A 168 -21.03 25.59 8.75
CA TYR A 168 -21.00 26.84 9.51
C TYR A 168 -19.60 27.14 10.10
N PHE A 169 -18.73 26.15 10.24
CA PHE A 169 -17.45 26.26 10.94
C PHE A 169 -16.24 26.12 10.04
N LEU A 170 -16.24 25.17 9.11
CA LEU A 170 -15.12 24.86 8.21
C LEU A 170 -15.33 25.51 6.84
N ASP A 171 -14.31 26.19 6.37
CA ASP A 171 -14.22 26.70 4.99
C ASP A 171 -13.77 25.57 4.06
N TYR A 172 -14.73 24.94 3.39
CA TYR A 172 -14.46 23.77 2.56
C TYR A 172 -13.75 24.10 1.26
N GLU A 173 -13.94 25.29 0.68
CA GLU A 173 -13.17 25.73 -0.49
C GLU A 173 -11.67 25.78 -0.18
N ARG A 174 -11.31 26.37 0.96
CA ARG A 174 -9.92 26.37 1.43
C ARG A 174 -9.43 25.00 1.88
N PHE A 175 -10.28 24.21 2.54
CA PHE A 175 -9.90 22.87 3.01
C PHE A 175 -9.64 21.92 1.84
N LEU A 176 -10.49 21.93 0.80
CA LEU A 176 -10.42 21.08 -0.38
C LEU A 176 -9.60 21.70 -1.52
N ASP A 177 -8.80 22.72 -1.23
CA ASP A 177 -7.84 23.26 -2.20
C ASP A 177 -7.03 22.10 -2.81
N PRO A 178 -7.01 21.95 -4.15
CA PRO A 178 -6.29 20.86 -4.83
C PRO A 178 -4.81 20.75 -4.41
N ALA A 179 -4.16 21.87 -4.08
CA ALA A 179 -2.78 21.88 -3.61
C ALA A 179 -2.56 21.15 -2.27
N LYS A 180 -3.60 21.04 -1.44
CA LYS A 180 -3.56 20.31 -0.15
C LYS A 180 -3.84 18.83 -0.31
N ALA A 181 -4.52 18.43 -1.39
CA ALA A 181 -4.99 17.07 -1.62
C ALA A 181 -5.70 16.45 -0.40
N ASN A 182 -6.54 17.26 0.26
CA ASN A 182 -7.41 16.79 1.34
C ASN A 182 -8.60 16.03 0.78
N LEU A 183 -9.18 15.15 1.60
CA LEU A 183 -10.29 14.29 1.18
C LEU A 183 -11.50 14.51 2.09
N LEU A 184 -12.66 14.69 1.46
CA LEU A 184 -13.97 14.74 2.14
C LEU A 184 -14.87 13.65 1.59
N ILE A 185 -15.43 12.81 2.47
CA ILE A 185 -16.41 11.78 2.14
C ILE A 185 -17.60 11.96 3.08
N VAL A 186 -18.78 12.16 2.52
CA VAL A 186 -20.03 12.37 3.28
C VAL A 186 -21.04 11.30 2.90
N GLY A 187 -21.57 10.64 3.92
CA GLY A 187 -22.55 9.57 3.77
C GLY A 187 -21.94 8.28 3.20
N GLY A 188 -22.66 7.19 3.34
CA GLY A 188 -22.26 5.90 2.77
C GLY A 188 -21.05 5.25 3.47
N LYS A 189 -20.24 4.55 2.68
CA LYS A 189 -19.05 3.82 3.16
C LYS A 189 -17.77 4.51 2.72
N MET A 190 -16.74 4.40 3.55
CA MET A 190 -15.39 4.83 3.18
C MET A 190 -14.91 4.07 1.94
N ARG A 191 -14.35 4.79 0.99
CA ARG A 191 -13.77 4.23 -0.23
C ARG A 191 -12.27 4.03 -0.03
N SER A 192 -11.85 2.79 0.05
CA SER A 192 -10.44 2.43 0.26
C SER A 192 -9.51 2.87 -0.88
N ASP A 193 -10.03 2.97 -2.12
CA ASP A 193 -9.30 3.50 -3.26
C ASP A 193 -8.93 4.98 -3.08
N LEU A 194 -9.86 5.81 -2.61
CA LEU A 194 -9.58 7.23 -2.32
C LEU A 194 -8.59 7.40 -1.17
N ALA A 195 -8.70 6.58 -0.11
CA ALA A 195 -7.72 6.60 0.98
C ALA A 195 -6.33 6.19 0.50
N ARG A 196 -6.24 5.20 -0.39
CA ARG A 196 -4.98 4.77 -1.00
C ARG A 196 -4.35 5.89 -1.83
N GLU A 197 -5.14 6.54 -2.68
CA GLU A 197 -4.68 7.70 -3.46
C GLU A 197 -4.18 8.82 -2.54
N PHE A 198 -4.91 9.14 -1.48
CA PHE A 198 -4.51 10.15 -0.49
C PHE A 198 -3.13 9.87 0.11
N PHE A 199 -2.84 8.63 0.52
CA PHE A 199 -1.53 8.27 1.05
C PHE A 199 -0.46 8.16 -0.04
N ALA A 200 -0.84 7.79 -1.27
CA ALA A 200 0.08 7.62 -2.40
C ALA A 200 0.58 8.95 -2.97
N ILE A 201 -0.20 10.03 -2.89
CA ILE A 201 0.18 11.37 -3.39
C ILE A 201 1.48 11.85 -2.73
N ASP A 202 1.63 11.59 -1.44
CA ASP A 202 2.83 11.97 -0.70
C ASP A 202 3.17 10.86 0.31
N ARG A 203 3.64 9.74 -0.20
CA ARG A 203 4.03 8.56 0.61
C ARG A 203 4.96 8.92 1.76
N PHE A 204 5.69 9.97 1.60
CA PHE A 204 6.79 10.35 2.47
C PHE A 204 6.32 11.15 3.69
N SER A 205 5.48 12.13 3.51
CA SER A 205 4.91 12.84 4.66
C SER A 205 3.68 12.12 5.24
N ARG A 206 3.02 11.26 4.44
CA ARG A 206 1.76 10.60 4.82
C ARG A 206 1.90 9.14 5.23
N GLY A 207 3.03 8.50 4.93
CA GLY A 207 3.21 7.06 5.12
C GLY A 207 3.64 6.62 6.52
N PHE A 208 4.25 7.49 7.33
CA PHE A 208 4.92 7.04 8.56
C PHE A 208 4.01 6.97 9.78
N ILE A 209 3.25 8.04 9.97
CA ILE A 209 2.41 8.25 11.14
C ILE A 209 1.18 9.03 10.70
N ARG A 210 0.05 8.72 11.29
CA ARG A 210 -1.17 9.51 11.16
C ARG A 210 -1.79 9.75 12.53
N LEU A 211 -2.57 10.79 12.65
CA LEU A 211 -3.47 11.01 13.76
C LEU A 211 -4.88 10.55 13.37
N GLU A 212 -5.56 9.87 14.25
CA GLU A 212 -6.94 9.45 14.08
C GLU A 212 -7.81 10.07 15.16
N LEU A 213 -8.89 10.73 14.76
CA LEU A 213 -9.99 11.11 15.64
C LEU A 213 -11.22 10.29 15.29
N ILE A 214 -11.76 9.60 16.27
CA ILE A 214 -13.04 8.91 16.17
C ILE A 214 -14.05 9.69 17.02
N ALA A 215 -14.94 10.43 16.36
CA ALA A 215 -15.90 11.29 17.07
C ALA A 215 -16.91 10.49 17.88
N ASP A 216 -17.33 9.34 17.36
CA ASP A 216 -18.27 8.41 18.00
C ASP A 216 -18.03 6.96 17.53
N ASN A 217 -18.70 6.01 18.19
CA ASN A 217 -18.57 4.58 17.93
C ASN A 217 -19.57 4.04 16.89
N ARG A 218 -20.07 4.86 15.97
CA ARG A 218 -20.91 4.37 14.86
C ARG A 218 -20.14 3.32 14.05
N ALA A 219 -20.87 2.31 13.59
CA ALA A 219 -20.28 1.19 12.84
C ALA A 219 -19.55 1.67 11.58
N GLU A 220 -20.08 2.69 10.92
CA GLU A 220 -19.51 3.31 9.72
C GLU A 220 -18.16 3.98 10.00
N ASN A 221 -18.01 4.64 11.15
CA ASN A 221 -16.76 5.27 11.56
C ASN A 221 -15.70 4.21 11.88
N ILE A 222 -16.08 3.13 12.53
CA ILE A 222 -15.16 2.00 12.83
C ILE A 222 -14.72 1.30 11.53
N ASP A 223 -15.64 1.08 10.58
CA ASP A 223 -15.30 0.51 9.28
C ASP A 223 -14.37 1.45 8.49
N ALA A 224 -14.66 2.75 8.48
CA ALA A 224 -13.83 3.75 7.81
C ALA A 224 -12.38 3.72 8.32
N ILE A 225 -12.16 3.68 9.64
CA ILE A 225 -10.83 3.56 10.23
C ILE A 225 -10.10 2.30 9.76
N ARG A 226 -10.80 1.16 9.67
CA ARG A 226 -10.20 -0.09 9.16
C ARG A 226 -9.78 0.03 7.70
N GLN A 227 -10.65 0.60 6.84
CA GLN A 227 -10.34 0.84 5.43
C GLN A 227 -9.12 1.76 5.28
N ILE A 228 -9.07 2.84 6.05
CA ILE A 228 -7.96 3.78 6.05
C ILE A 228 -6.67 3.14 6.58
N ALA A 229 -6.74 2.32 7.62
CA ALA A 229 -5.58 1.62 8.17
C ALA A 229 -4.93 0.70 7.13
N ILE A 230 -5.73 -0.02 6.36
CA ILE A 230 -5.25 -0.88 5.28
C ILE A 230 -4.63 -0.05 4.17
N ALA A 231 -5.31 0.98 3.69
CA ALA A 231 -4.79 1.87 2.64
C ALA A 231 -3.46 2.53 3.06
N HIS A 232 -3.32 2.90 4.33
CA HIS A 232 -2.10 3.46 4.87
C HIS A 232 -0.95 2.45 4.88
N LYS A 233 -1.20 1.20 5.27
CA LYS A 233 -0.19 0.13 5.20
C LYS A 233 0.20 -0.23 3.77
N GLU A 234 -0.76 -0.20 2.85
CA GLU A 234 -0.48 -0.47 1.43
C GLU A 234 0.52 0.50 0.83
N CYS A 235 0.52 1.77 1.23
CA CYS A 235 1.43 2.77 0.67
C CYS A 235 2.91 2.49 1.00
N LEU A 236 3.19 1.69 2.04
CA LEU A 236 4.53 1.31 2.47
C LEU A 236 4.99 -0.05 1.92
N ARG A 237 4.10 -0.80 1.26
CA ARG A 237 4.46 -2.12 0.71
C ARG A 237 5.32 -2.01 -0.54
N GLY A 238 6.15 -3.04 -0.73
CA GLY A 238 7.00 -3.19 -1.89
C GLY A 238 8.38 -2.55 -1.77
N TRP A 239 8.76 -2.09 -0.56
CA TRP A 239 10.10 -1.61 -0.29
C TRP A 239 10.79 -2.52 0.74
N GLY A 240 11.50 -3.51 0.23
CA GLY A 240 12.43 -4.33 1.01
C GLY A 240 13.61 -3.50 1.48
N THR A 241 14.30 -3.97 2.53
CA THR A 241 15.58 -3.38 2.95
C THR A 241 16.68 -3.66 1.94
N SER A 242 17.81 -2.98 2.06
CA SER A 242 18.98 -3.24 1.21
C SER A 242 19.50 -4.67 1.39
N GLU A 243 19.35 -5.26 2.56
CA GLU A 243 19.72 -6.66 2.82
C GLU A 243 18.83 -7.63 2.05
N ASP A 244 17.55 -7.35 1.97
CA ASP A 244 16.60 -8.13 1.19
C ASP A 244 16.86 -7.95 -0.31
N GLU A 245 17.15 -6.72 -0.77
CA GLU A 245 17.58 -6.46 -2.15
C GLU A 245 18.90 -7.18 -2.48
N LEU A 246 19.83 -7.26 -1.51
CA LEU A 246 21.11 -7.94 -1.67
C LEU A 246 20.96 -9.43 -1.98
N VAL A 247 20.03 -10.11 -1.32
CA VAL A 247 19.69 -11.51 -1.61
C VAL A 247 19.23 -11.62 -3.07
N GLY A 248 18.30 -10.76 -3.50
CA GLY A 248 17.80 -10.75 -4.88
C GLY A 248 18.91 -10.45 -5.91
N VAL A 249 19.83 -9.53 -5.60
CA VAL A 249 20.99 -9.21 -6.48
C VAL A 249 21.92 -10.42 -6.62
N LYS A 250 22.28 -11.06 -5.49
CA LYS A 250 23.13 -12.29 -5.51
C LYS A 250 22.49 -13.38 -6.37
N ASN A 251 21.21 -13.63 -6.15
CA ASN A 251 20.48 -14.64 -6.89
C ASN A 251 20.42 -14.29 -8.39
N ALA A 252 20.12 -13.04 -8.75
CA ALA A 252 20.06 -12.61 -10.14
C ALA A 252 21.39 -12.76 -10.88
N ILE A 253 22.51 -12.50 -10.19
CA ILE A 253 23.87 -12.73 -10.71
C ILE A 253 24.12 -14.23 -10.91
N ALA A 254 23.75 -15.07 -9.94
CA ALA A 254 23.90 -16.51 -10.03
C ALA A 254 23.05 -17.10 -11.18
N ASN A 255 21.84 -16.56 -11.37
CA ASN A 255 20.88 -17.02 -12.39
C ASN A 255 21.12 -16.40 -13.79
N ARG A 256 22.19 -15.64 -13.99
CA ARG A 256 22.46 -14.90 -15.26
C ARG A 256 22.56 -15.80 -16.50
N ALA A 257 22.95 -17.06 -16.34
CA ALA A 257 23.08 -18.02 -17.42
C ALA A 257 21.74 -18.68 -17.82
N ALA A 258 20.68 -18.53 -17.04
CA ALA A 258 19.37 -19.09 -17.36
C ALA A 258 18.74 -18.38 -18.57
N PRO A 259 18.00 -19.12 -19.44
CA PRO A 259 17.26 -18.51 -20.54
C PRO A 259 16.27 -17.46 -20.02
N ARG A 260 16.38 -16.24 -20.53
CA ARG A 260 15.63 -15.06 -20.06
C ARG A 260 14.58 -14.64 -21.07
N LEU A 261 13.42 -14.17 -20.57
CA LEU A 261 12.39 -13.55 -21.40
C LEU A 261 12.96 -12.37 -22.19
N ARG A 262 12.83 -12.41 -23.53
CA ARG A 262 13.40 -11.40 -24.45
C ARG A 262 12.39 -10.76 -25.38
N LYS A 263 11.31 -11.45 -25.67
CA LYS A 263 10.26 -10.97 -26.57
C LYS A 263 8.93 -11.55 -26.15
N ASN A 264 7.88 -10.84 -26.48
CA ASN A 264 6.51 -11.28 -26.25
C ASN A 264 5.96 -11.82 -27.56
N ALA A 265 5.64 -13.11 -27.60
CA ALA A 265 4.93 -13.73 -28.72
C ALA A 265 3.49 -13.98 -28.30
N LYS A 266 2.54 -13.35 -28.98
CA LYS A 266 1.13 -13.67 -28.76
C LYS A 266 0.80 -15.03 -29.36
N ILE A 267 0.23 -15.89 -28.55
CA ILE A 267 -0.32 -17.19 -28.95
C ILE A 267 -1.83 -17.06 -29.14
N ASP A 268 -2.37 -17.71 -30.14
CA ASP A 268 -3.83 -17.88 -30.30
C ASP A 268 -4.31 -19.06 -29.46
N PHE A 269 -4.06 -18.98 -28.15
CA PHE A 269 -4.45 -20.02 -27.20
C PHE A 269 -4.76 -19.38 -25.84
N ALA A 270 -5.83 -19.83 -25.19
CA ALA A 270 -6.21 -19.28 -23.91
C ALA A 270 -5.28 -19.78 -22.77
N ILE A 271 -5.03 -18.90 -21.79
CA ILE A 271 -4.21 -19.24 -20.61
C ILE A 271 -5.09 -19.25 -19.37
N ALA A 272 -5.00 -20.31 -18.57
CA ALA A 272 -5.51 -20.34 -17.20
C ALA A 272 -4.41 -19.97 -16.22
N VAL A 273 -4.62 -18.91 -15.44
CA VAL A 273 -3.74 -18.51 -14.33
C VAL A 273 -4.34 -19.04 -13.04
N VAL A 274 -3.62 -19.95 -12.39
CA VAL A 274 -4.13 -20.70 -11.25
C VAL A 274 -3.38 -20.30 -9.98
N GLY A 275 -4.10 -19.64 -9.06
CA GLY A 275 -3.64 -19.31 -7.70
C GLY A 275 -4.13 -20.31 -6.66
N ASN A 276 -3.66 -20.13 -5.42
CA ASN A 276 -3.95 -21.04 -4.31
C ASN A 276 -5.09 -20.54 -3.39
N GLY A 277 -6.00 -19.70 -3.88
CA GLY A 277 -7.16 -19.28 -3.10
C GLY A 277 -8.15 -20.42 -2.87
N ALA A 278 -8.97 -20.34 -1.83
CA ALA A 278 -9.91 -21.39 -1.44
C ALA A 278 -10.90 -21.76 -2.58
N SER A 279 -11.22 -20.83 -3.48
CA SER A 279 -12.10 -21.08 -4.61
C SER A 279 -11.52 -22.08 -5.62
N LEU A 280 -10.21 -22.35 -5.60
CA LEU A 280 -9.57 -23.34 -6.47
C LEU A 280 -10.22 -24.73 -6.31
N GLU A 281 -10.62 -25.10 -5.10
CA GLU A 281 -11.24 -26.42 -4.86
C GLU A 281 -12.45 -26.70 -5.75
N THR A 282 -13.27 -25.69 -5.98
CA THR A 282 -14.46 -25.78 -6.84
C THR A 282 -14.17 -25.68 -8.34
N LEU A 283 -12.93 -25.39 -8.70
CA LEU A 283 -12.48 -25.19 -10.07
C LEU A 283 -11.59 -26.35 -10.59
N LEU A 284 -11.24 -27.30 -9.73
CA LEU A 284 -10.35 -28.40 -10.11
C LEU A 284 -10.94 -29.28 -11.24
N ASP A 285 -12.23 -29.62 -11.17
CA ASP A 285 -12.92 -30.39 -12.22
C ASP A 285 -12.95 -29.60 -13.54
N PHE A 286 -13.24 -28.31 -13.50
CA PHE A 286 -13.20 -27.44 -14.67
C PHE A 286 -11.81 -27.44 -15.33
N LEU A 287 -10.75 -27.32 -14.52
CA LEU A 287 -9.38 -27.34 -15.01
C LEU A 287 -9.01 -28.71 -15.59
N TRP A 288 -9.42 -29.79 -14.93
CA TRP A 288 -9.19 -31.14 -15.41
C TRP A 288 -9.85 -31.37 -16.77
N ASP A 289 -11.11 -31.02 -16.95
CA ASP A 289 -11.88 -31.14 -18.18
C ASP A 289 -11.31 -30.32 -19.34
N ASN A 290 -10.69 -29.17 -19.02
CA ASN A 290 -10.22 -28.21 -20.02
C ASN A 290 -8.69 -28.14 -20.15
N GLN A 291 -7.92 -28.99 -19.44
CA GLN A 291 -6.45 -28.90 -19.46
C GLN A 291 -5.82 -29.10 -20.86
N LYS A 292 -6.52 -29.77 -21.78
CA LYS A 292 -6.06 -29.90 -23.18
C LYS A 292 -6.37 -28.67 -24.04
N LYS A 293 -7.25 -27.78 -23.57
CA LYS A 293 -7.71 -26.60 -24.29
C LYS A 293 -7.16 -25.27 -23.70
N LEU A 294 -6.44 -25.36 -22.59
CA LEU A 294 -5.85 -24.22 -21.88
C LEU A 294 -4.36 -24.47 -21.68
N VAL A 295 -3.56 -23.46 -21.87
CA VAL A 295 -2.21 -23.44 -21.29
C VAL A 295 -2.35 -23.06 -19.82
N ILE A 296 -1.87 -23.89 -18.91
CA ILE A 296 -2.06 -23.72 -17.46
C ILE A 296 -0.79 -23.19 -16.83
N PHE A 297 -0.88 -21.98 -16.23
CA PHE A 297 0.14 -21.37 -15.39
C PHE A 297 -0.23 -21.59 -13.92
N SER A 298 0.51 -22.42 -13.19
CA SER A 298 0.34 -22.55 -11.74
C SER A 298 1.22 -21.56 -11.00
N ALA A 299 0.66 -20.85 -10.02
CA ALA A 299 1.35 -19.84 -9.24
C ALA A 299 1.66 -20.36 -7.82
N GLY A 300 2.94 -20.51 -7.49
CA GLY A 300 3.40 -20.86 -6.16
C GLY A 300 2.73 -22.13 -5.61
N THR A 301 2.18 -22.04 -4.43
CA THR A 301 1.60 -23.17 -3.71
C THR A 301 0.33 -23.79 -4.33
N ALA A 302 -0.13 -23.27 -5.48
CA ALA A 302 -1.21 -23.90 -6.26
C ALA A 302 -0.79 -25.21 -6.93
N LEU A 303 0.52 -25.47 -7.09
CA LEU A 303 1.05 -26.65 -7.75
C LEU A 303 0.54 -27.97 -7.12
N LYS A 304 0.66 -28.10 -5.80
CA LYS A 304 0.29 -29.32 -5.08
C LYS A 304 -1.20 -29.67 -5.18
N PRO A 305 -2.16 -28.75 -4.96
CA PRO A 305 -3.58 -29.01 -5.21
C PRO A 305 -3.88 -29.47 -6.64
N LEU A 306 -3.28 -28.81 -7.65
CA LEU A 306 -3.46 -29.19 -9.06
C LEU A 306 -3.00 -30.61 -9.34
N LEU A 307 -1.77 -30.95 -8.97
CA LEU A 307 -1.22 -32.31 -9.16
C LEU A 307 -2.04 -33.37 -8.44
N SER A 308 -2.50 -33.03 -7.20
CA SER A 308 -3.36 -33.94 -6.41
C SER A 308 -4.72 -34.20 -7.05
N ALA A 309 -5.19 -33.29 -7.92
CA ALA A 309 -6.43 -33.42 -8.67
C ALA A 309 -6.21 -33.99 -10.09
N GLY A 310 -4.99 -34.42 -10.45
CA GLY A 310 -4.66 -34.90 -11.78
C GLY A 310 -4.56 -33.83 -12.86
N VAL A 311 -4.51 -32.57 -12.48
CA VAL A 311 -4.28 -31.43 -13.38
C VAL A 311 -2.79 -31.16 -13.46
N THR A 312 -2.19 -31.32 -14.65
CA THR A 312 -0.77 -31.04 -14.87
C THR A 312 -0.61 -29.63 -15.47
N PRO A 313 -0.03 -28.68 -14.77
CA PRO A 313 0.30 -27.39 -15.35
C PRO A 313 1.33 -27.51 -16.47
N ASP A 314 1.29 -26.58 -17.42
CA ASP A 314 2.31 -26.48 -18.48
C ASP A 314 3.52 -25.68 -18.02
N PHE A 315 3.24 -24.67 -17.19
CA PHE A 315 4.26 -23.84 -16.58
C PHE A 315 3.96 -23.63 -15.10
N HIS A 316 5.00 -23.64 -14.31
CA HIS A 316 4.96 -23.24 -12.90
C HIS A 316 5.67 -21.89 -12.73
N ILE A 317 5.07 -20.99 -11.94
CA ILE A 317 5.57 -19.60 -11.78
C ILE A 317 6.03 -19.40 -10.34
N GLU A 318 7.24 -18.83 -10.16
CA GLU A 318 7.82 -18.49 -8.85
C GLU A 318 8.50 -17.14 -8.83
N ILE A 319 8.45 -16.43 -7.68
CA ILE A 319 9.05 -15.11 -7.53
C ILE A 319 9.81 -14.89 -6.22
N GLU A 320 9.70 -15.81 -5.27
CA GLU A 320 10.30 -15.61 -3.94
C GLU A 320 11.82 -15.81 -3.97
N ARG A 321 12.54 -14.92 -3.29
CA ARG A 321 14.01 -14.91 -3.27
C ARG A 321 14.64 -15.80 -2.19
N MET A 322 13.82 -16.36 -1.31
CA MET A 322 14.26 -17.18 -0.19
C MET A 322 14.40 -18.65 -0.58
N ASP A 323 15.31 -19.36 0.07
CA ASP A 323 15.66 -20.77 -0.19
C ASP A 323 14.57 -21.79 0.17
N HIS A 324 13.61 -21.41 1.02
CA HIS A 324 12.52 -22.32 1.43
C HIS A 324 11.60 -22.78 0.29
N LEU A 325 11.63 -22.09 -0.87
CA LEU A 325 10.89 -22.52 -2.05
C LEU A 325 11.32 -23.91 -2.55
N SER A 326 12.59 -24.22 -2.44
CA SER A 326 13.08 -25.56 -2.80
C SER A 326 12.37 -26.65 -2.02
N ALA A 327 12.08 -26.43 -0.73
CA ALA A 327 11.31 -27.37 0.10
C ALA A 327 9.83 -27.46 -0.34
N ILE A 328 9.22 -26.36 -0.77
CA ILE A 328 7.86 -26.34 -1.32
C ILE A 328 7.78 -27.17 -2.62
N LEU A 329 8.75 -27.00 -3.52
CA LEU A 329 8.82 -27.75 -4.77
C LEU A 329 9.16 -29.24 -4.53
N GLN A 330 9.91 -29.58 -3.50
CA GLN A 330 10.13 -30.96 -3.08
C GLN A 330 8.86 -31.62 -2.54
N ALA A 331 8.01 -30.85 -1.83
CA ALA A 331 6.72 -31.34 -1.33
C ALA A 331 5.66 -31.51 -2.43
N ALA A 332 5.86 -30.88 -3.58
CA ALA A 332 5.03 -31.02 -4.78
C ALA A 332 5.95 -31.10 -6.01
N PRO A 333 6.52 -32.30 -6.31
CA PRO A 333 7.55 -32.42 -7.32
C PRO A 333 7.11 -31.87 -8.68
N ILE A 334 7.86 -30.89 -9.17
CA ILE A 334 7.56 -30.19 -10.42
C ILE A 334 7.70 -31.09 -11.67
N GLY A 335 8.53 -32.16 -11.60
CA GLY A 335 8.67 -33.17 -12.66
C GLY A 335 9.12 -32.60 -13.99
N ASP A 336 8.30 -32.81 -15.03
CA ASP A 336 8.53 -32.31 -16.39
C ASP A 336 7.85 -30.95 -16.64
N ILE A 337 7.26 -30.35 -15.64
CA ILE A 337 6.63 -29.02 -15.74
C ILE A 337 7.74 -27.97 -15.89
N ALA A 338 7.64 -27.12 -16.91
CA ALA A 338 8.60 -26.04 -17.09
C ALA A 338 8.42 -24.93 -16.01
N LEU A 339 9.52 -24.49 -15.42
CA LEU A 339 9.53 -23.39 -14.45
C LEU A 339 9.79 -22.06 -15.14
N ILE A 340 8.96 -21.05 -14.89
CA ILE A 340 9.24 -19.65 -15.22
C ILE A 340 9.35 -18.90 -13.91
N ALA A 341 10.54 -18.44 -13.53
CA ALA A 341 10.78 -17.80 -12.28
C ALA A 341 11.31 -16.37 -12.44
N ALA A 342 11.11 -15.51 -11.42
CA ALA A 342 11.83 -14.26 -11.39
C ALA A 342 13.34 -14.53 -11.30
N ASP A 343 14.15 -13.73 -11.95
CA ASP A 343 15.61 -13.91 -11.96
C ASP A 343 16.25 -13.80 -10.55
N LEU A 344 15.53 -13.23 -9.61
CA LEU A 344 15.94 -13.05 -8.21
C LEU A 344 15.61 -14.24 -7.28
N VAL A 345 15.01 -15.34 -7.78
CA VAL A 345 14.77 -16.54 -6.96
C VAL A 345 16.08 -17.23 -6.60
N ASP A 346 16.08 -17.96 -5.50
CA ASP A 346 17.25 -18.77 -5.12
C ASP A 346 17.62 -19.75 -6.24
N PRO A 347 18.93 -19.91 -6.58
CA PRO A 347 19.36 -20.82 -7.64
C PRO A 347 18.89 -22.27 -7.47
N SER A 348 18.72 -22.75 -6.24
CA SER A 348 18.19 -24.08 -5.96
C SER A 348 16.76 -24.26 -6.47
N THR A 349 15.98 -23.19 -6.52
CA THR A 349 14.62 -23.19 -7.08
C THR A 349 14.65 -23.49 -8.60
N LEU A 350 15.59 -22.87 -9.35
CA LEU A 350 15.74 -23.16 -10.77
C LEU A 350 16.23 -24.59 -11.02
N ALA A 351 17.12 -25.08 -10.16
CA ALA A 351 17.65 -26.44 -10.25
C ALA A 351 16.63 -27.54 -9.93
N ALA A 352 15.49 -27.19 -9.30
CA ALA A 352 14.43 -28.16 -8.98
C ALA A 352 13.62 -28.61 -10.21
N ALA A 353 13.65 -27.87 -11.33
CA ALA A 353 12.95 -28.20 -12.55
C ALA A 353 13.93 -28.66 -13.63
N LYS A 354 13.47 -29.59 -14.51
CA LYS A 354 14.28 -30.05 -15.66
C LYS A 354 14.49 -28.94 -16.70
N GLU A 355 13.55 -28.02 -16.81
CA GLU A 355 13.59 -26.89 -17.73
C GLU A 355 13.16 -25.62 -16.99
N SER A 356 14.05 -24.64 -16.93
CA SER A 356 13.82 -23.40 -16.20
C SER A 356 14.10 -22.19 -17.06
N PHE A 357 13.24 -21.19 -16.92
CA PHE A 357 13.30 -19.90 -17.59
C PHE A 357 13.23 -18.80 -16.55
N VAL A 358 13.83 -17.64 -16.85
CA VAL A 358 13.74 -16.49 -15.95
C VAL A 358 13.14 -15.28 -16.64
N PHE A 359 12.45 -14.46 -15.85
CA PHE A 359 12.03 -13.12 -16.25
C PHE A 359 12.54 -12.09 -15.24
N THR A 360 12.71 -10.86 -15.70
CA THR A 360 13.08 -9.77 -14.81
C THR A 360 11.84 -9.14 -14.22
N ARG A 361 11.74 -9.19 -12.89
CA ARG A 361 10.68 -8.57 -12.12
C ARG A 361 10.90 -7.05 -12.05
N ASP A 362 9.85 -6.25 -12.09
CA ASP A 362 9.94 -4.80 -11.86
C ASP A 362 10.17 -4.44 -10.37
N GLY A 363 10.67 -3.24 -10.12
CA GLY A 363 10.73 -2.62 -8.79
C GLY A 363 11.85 -3.07 -7.85
N ALA A 364 12.68 -4.06 -8.23
CA ALA A 364 13.85 -4.50 -7.45
C ALA A 364 15.15 -3.88 -7.98
N ALA A 365 16.21 -3.83 -7.17
CA ALA A 365 17.53 -3.39 -7.63
C ALA A 365 18.06 -4.27 -8.77
N ALA A 366 17.87 -5.59 -8.68
CA ALA A 366 18.23 -6.54 -9.73
C ALA A 366 17.52 -6.28 -11.06
N SER A 367 16.38 -5.55 -11.07
CA SER A 367 15.69 -5.17 -12.31
C SER A 367 16.55 -4.32 -13.26
N SER A 368 17.60 -3.71 -12.76
CA SER A 368 18.54 -2.90 -13.56
C SER A 368 19.39 -3.73 -14.51
N PHE A 369 19.54 -5.04 -14.26
CA PHE A 369 20.34 -5.93 -15.09
C PHE A 369 19.70 -6.27 -16.43
N SER A 370 18.42 -5.93 -16.65
CA SER A 370 17.73 -6.15 -17.91
C SER A 370 16.81 -4.98 -18.26
N ASP A 371 16.64 -4.71 -19.55
CA ASP A 371 15.64 -3.75 -20.04
C ASP A 371 14.27 -4.41 -20.25
N ASP A 372 14.25 -5.74 -20.43
CA ASP A 372 13.03 -6.54 -20.60
C ASP A 372 12.44 -6.89 -19.23
N ARG A 373 11.53 -6.05 -18.72
CA ARG A 373 10.90 -6.21 -17.41
C ARG A 373 9.43 -6.56 -17.55
N VAL A 374 8.95 -7.45 -16.69
CA VAL A 374 7.53 -7.76 -16.57
C VAL A 374 6.90 -6.85 -15.53
N ALA A 375 6.17 -5.84 -16.00
CA ALA A 375 5.48 -4.89 -15.12
C ALA A 375 4.33 -5.56 -14.35
N PHE A 376 4.00 -5.02 -13.17
CA PHE A 376 2.94 -5.52 -12.29
C PHE A 376 3.14 -6.96 -11.77
N SER A 377 4.37 -7.46 -11.78
CA SER A 377 4.72 -8.80 -11.31
C SER A 377 4.83 -8.93 -9.78
N SER A 378 4.45 -7.90 -9.05
CA SER A 378 4.43 -7.79 -7.58
C SER A 378 3.00 -7.57 -7.08
N PRO A 379 2.67 -7.81 -5.79
CA PRO A 379 3.54 -8.25 -4.70
C PRO A 379 3.65 -9.77 -4.54
N ILE A 380 2.69 -10.56 -5.02
CA ILE A 380 2.65 -12.02 -4.84
C ILE A 380 2.75 -12.75 -6.19
N VAL A 381 3.06 -14.06 -6.13
CA VAL A 381 3.28 -14.88 -7.32
C VAL A 381 2.09 -14.92 -8.29
N GLY A 382 0.86 -14.81 -7.80
CA GLY A 382 -0.35 -14.70 -8.65
C GLY A 382 -0.34 -13.46 -9.54
N ASN A 383 0.24 -12.34 -9.08
CA ASN A 383 0.42 -11.14 -9.89
C ASN A 383 1.40 -11.39 -11.03
N ALA A 384 2.53 -12.03 -10.74
CA ALA A 384 3.52 -12.39 -11.75
C ALA A 384 2.96 -13.35 -12.81
N ALA A 385 2.19 -14.35 -12.37
CA ALA A 385 1.56 -15.30 -13.29
C ALA A 385 0.56 -14.63 -14.24
N LEU A 386 -0.27 -13.69 -13.75
CA LEU A 386 -1.15 -12.89 -14.61
C LEU A 386 -0.36 -11.98 -15.53
N ALA A 387 0.63 -11.25 -15.01
CA ALA A 387 1.44 -10.34 -15.81
C ALA A 387 2.14 -11.07 -16.96
N LEU A 388 2.73 -12.25 -16.70
CA LEU A 388 3.32 -13.11 -17.73
C LEU A 388 2.26 -13.62 -18.72
N ALA A 389 1.10 -14.11 -18.25
CA ALA A 389 0.04 -14.58 -19.11
C ALA A 389 -0.44 -13.48 -20.07
N LEU A 390 -0.56 -12.24 -19.60
CA LEU A 390 -0.90 -11.08 -20.42
C LEU A 390 0.16 -10.72 -21.47
N GLU A 391 1.40 -11.15 -21.31
CA GLU A 391 2.41 -11.02 -22.37
C GLU A 391 2.18 -12.01 -23.51
N PHE A 392 1.68 -13.21 -23.22
CA PHE A 392 1.57 -14.29 -24.18
C PHE A 392 0.18 -14.47 -24.79
N SER A 393 -0.91 -14.14 -24.10
CA SER A 393 -2.27 -14.34 -24.59
C SER A 393 -3.17 -13.12 -24.40
N ASP A 394 -4.17 -12.99 -25.27
CA ASP A 394 -5.25 -12.00 -25.12
C ASP A 394 -6.53 -12.62 -24.51
N GLU A 395 -6.52 -13.94 -24.17
CA GLU A 395 -7.63 -14.58 -23.49
C GLU A 395 -7.15 -15.35 -22.25
N ILE A 396 -7.60 -14.88 -21.07
CA ILE A 396 -7.09 -15.33 -19.78
C ILE A 396 -8.23 -15.69 -18.84
N TYR A 397 -8.10 -16.82 -18.16
CA TYR A 397 -9.02 -17.31 -17.14
C TYR A 397 -8.30 -17.33 -15.78
N LEU A 398 -8.83 -16.59 -14.81
CA LEU A 398 -8.33 -16.54 -13.43
C LEU A 398 -9.04 -17.61 -12.61
N CYS A 399 -8.28 -18.53 -12.03
CA CYS A 399 -8.77 -19.63 -11.20
C CYS A 399 -8.04 -19.63 -9.86
N GLY A 400 -8.76 -19.47 -8.73
CA GLY A 400 -8.13 -19.44 -7.42
C GLY A 400 -7.28 -18.20 -7.13
N LEU A 401 -7.39 -17.13 -7.94
CA LEU A 401 -6.84 -15.81 -7.63
C LEU A 401 -7.88 -15.00 -6.85
N ASP A 402 -8.14 -15.40 -5.62
CA ASP A 402 -9.28 -14.90 -4.85
C ASP A 402 -9.12 -13.45 -4.42
N ALA A 403 -7.90 -12.96 -4.22
CA ALA A 403 -7.59 -11.62 -3.68
C ALA A 403 -8.44 -11.25 -2.45
N GLY A 404 -8.96 -12.25 -1.76
CA GLY A 404 -9.86 -12.17 -0.63
C GLY A 404 -10.22 -13.57 -0.12
N PHE A 405 -11.06 -13.64 0.90
CA PHE A 405 -11.49 -14.90 1.51
C PHE A 405 -12.87 -14.77 2.14
N ARG A 406 -13.51 -15.89 2.40
CA ARG A 406 -14.73 -15.98 3.20
C ARG A 406 -14.37 -16.28 4.65
N ARG A 407 -15.03 -15.65 5.61
CA ARG A 407 -14.78 -15.90 7.05
C ARG A 407 -15.06 -17.33 7.49
N ASP A 408 -15.99 -17.98 6.83
CA ASP A 408 -16.43 -19.34 7.10
C ASP A 408 -15.58 -20.40 6.40
N LYS A 409 -14.55 -19.99 5.62
CA LYS A 409 -13.70 -20.89 4.84
C LYS A 409 -12.22 -20.60 5.10
N LYS A 410 -11.38 -21.56 4.76
CA LYS A 410 -9.92 -21.38 4.73
C LYS A 410 -9.55 -20.32 3.68
N MET A 411 -8.40 -19.68 3.87
CA MET A 411 -7.88 -18.69 2.90
C MET A 411 -7.27 -19.38 1.68
N HIS A 412 -6.76 -20.59 1.84
CA HIS A 412 -6.07 -21.35 0.82
C HIS A 412 -6.82 -22.64 0.48
N ALA A 413 -6.58 -23.17 -0.71
CA ALA A 413 -7.12 -24.43 -1.15
C ALA A 413 -6.65 -25.58 -0.26
N ALA A 414 -7.49 -26.59 -0.07
CA ALA A 414 -7.15 -27.81 0.65
C ALA A 414 -5.95 -28.52 -0.01
N ARG A 415 -5.17 -29.24 0.80
CA ARG A 415 -3.96 -29.96 0.37
C ARG A 415 -2.83 -29.05 -0.13
N SER A 416 -2.95 -27.73 0.04
CA SER A 416 -1.84 -26.81 -0.24
C SER A 416 -0.78 -26.86 0.88
N PHE A 417 0.36 -26.20 0.66
CA PHE A 417 1.40 -26.06 1.69
C PHE A 417 0.90 -25.33 2.94
N TYR A 418 -0.08 -24.43 2.80
CA TYR A 418 -0.66 -23.62 3.88
C TYR A 418 -2.00 -24.14 4.41
N ASP A 419 -2.42 -25.35 4.03
CA ASP A 419 -3.73 -25.90 4.40
C ASP A 419 -3.95 -25.99 5.94
N GLU A 420 -2.89 -26.26 6.70
CA GLU A 420 -2.94 -26.40 8.17
C GLU A 420 -2.80 -25.07 8.93
N ARG A 421 -2.48 -23.97 8.25
CA ARG A 421 -2.29 -22.67 8.88
C ARG A 421 -3.59 -21.88 8.92
N ALA A 422 -4.13 -21.65 10.12
CA ALA A 422 -5.21 -20.70 10.34
C ALA A 422 -4.62 -19.27 10.29
N ASP A 423 -4.79 -18.58 9.20
CA ASP A 423 -4.45 -17.15 9.10
C ASP A 423 -5.55 -16.30 9.73
N ALA A 424 -5.49 -16.15 11.05
CA ALA A 424 -6.25 -15.14 11.77
C ALA A 424 -5.52 -13.79 11.67
N SER A 425 -5.52 -13.15 10.50
CA SER A 425 -5.05 -11.76 10.41
C SER A 425 -6.07 -10.86 11.08
N ALA A 426 -5.63 -10.07 12.06
CA ALA A 426 -6.47 -9.12 12.79
C ALA A 426 -7.03 -8.01 11.89
N GLU A 427 -6.50 -7.84 10.69
CA GLU A 427 -6.83 -6.77 9.74
C GLU A 427 -7.67 -7.32 8.58
N GLN A 428 -8.97 -7.36 8.79
CA GLN A 428 -9.91 -7.84 7.79
C GLN A 428 -10.93 -6.75 7.47
N ILE A 429 -11.11 -6.47 6.19
CA ILE A 429 -12.16 -5.58 5.70
C ILE A 429 -13.08 -6.29 4.71
N ALA A 430 -14.36 -5.94 4.75
CA ALA A 430 -15.31 -6.39 3.75
C ALA A 430 -15.00 -5.74 2.40
N THR A 431 -15.09 -6.53 1.34
CA THR A 431 -14.92 -6.06 -0.04
C THR A 431 -15.99 -6.67 -0.94
N ARG A 432 -16.19 -6.08 -2.12
CA ARG A 432 -17.13 -6.61 -3.11
C ARG A 432 -16.67 -7.99 -3.59
N GLY A 433 -17.55 -8.97 -3.55
CA GLY A 433 -17.33 -10.30 -4.11
C GLY A 433 -17.47 -10.34 -5.63
N ASN A 434 -16.81 -11.32 -6.25
CA ASN A 434 -16.89 -11.58 -7.70
C ASN A 434 -18.27 -12.07 -8.12
N PHE A 435 -18.90 -12.91 -7.32
CA PHE A 435 -20.25 -13.42 -7.59
C PHE A 435 -21.25 -12.86 -6.58
N SER A 436 -21.23 -13.33 -5.35
CA SER A 436 -22.16 -12.92 -4.31
C SER A 436 -21.58 -13.17 -2.92
N GLY A 437 -22.16 -12.48 -1.92
CA GLY A 437 -21.83 -12.66 -0.52
C GLY A 437 -20.65 -11.81 -0.03
N ASP A 438 -20.39 -11.94 1.25
CA ASP A 438 -19.38 -11.15 1.95
C ASP A 438 -18.00 -11.77 1.75
N ILE A 439 -17.16 -11.05 1.02
CA ILE A 439 -15.75 -11.34 0.87
C ILE A 439 -14.96 -10.41 1.77
N TRP A 440 -13.93 -10.96 2.40
CA TRP A 440 -13.00 -10.23 3.24
C TRP A 440 -11.63 -10.18 2.58
N THR A 441 -10.89 -9.13 2.82
CA THR A 441 -9.53 -8.95 2.34
C THR A 441 -8.65 -8.35 3.42
N ASN A 442 -7.35 -8.39 3.24
CA ASN A 442 -6.35 -7.73 4.08
C ASN A 442 -5.48 -6.81 3.22
N SER A 443 -4.56 -6.08 3.83
CA SER A 443 -3.71 -5.13 3.11
C SER A 443 -2.87 -5.78 2.01
N LEU A 444 -2.36 -7.01 2.19
CA LEU A 444 -1.57 -7.71 1.16
C LEU A 444 -2.44 -8.11 -0.04
N LEU A 445 -3.60 -8.71 0.22
CA LEU A 445 -4.52 -9.14 -0.83
C LEU A 445 -5.15 -7.96 -1.56
N ALA A 446 -5.44 -6.85 -0.85
CA ALA A 446 -5.93 -5.62 -1.46
C ALA A 446 -4.88 -4.97 -2.38
N HIS A 447 -3.61 -4.94 -1.96
CA HIS A 447 -2.50 -4.48 -2.79
C HIS A 447 -2.30 -5.38 -4.03
N SER A 448 -2.33 -6.70 -3.82
CA SER A 448 -2.28 -7.67 -4.92
C SER A 448 -3.41 -7.43 -5.93
N ARG A 449 -4.65 -7.26 -5.45
CA ARG A 449 -5.80 -6.95 -6.32
C ARG A 449 -5.58 -5.69 -7.14
N ALA A 450 -5.12 -4.61 -6.52
CA ALA A 450 -4.83 -3.37 -7.23
C ALA A 450 -3.78 -3.54 -8.33
N ALA A 451 -2.75 -4.36 -8.10
CA ALA A 451 -1.75 -4.69 -9.12
C ALA A 451 -2.32 -5.56 -10.24
N LEU A 452 -3.21 -6.54 -9.94
CA LEU A 452 -3.94 -7.31 -10.96
C LEU A 452 -4.78 -6.39 -11.86
N GLU A 453 -5.53 -5.47 -11.25
CA GLU A 453 -6.37 -4.49 -11.95
C GLU A 453 -5.54 -3.57 -12.87
N ALA A 454 -4.39 -3.09 -12.39
CA ALA A 454 -3.46 -2.27 -13.17
C ALA A 454 -2.83 -3.07 -14.33
N ALA A 455 -2.46 -4.33 -14.11
CA ALA A 455 -1.96 -5.22 -15.16
C ALA A 455 -3.00 -5.40 -16.27
N ILE A 456 -4.25 -5.68 -15.92
CA ILE A 456 -5.35 -5.84 -16.89
C ILE A 456 -5.59 -4.53 -17.65
N ALA A 457 -5.64 -3.39 -16.95
CA ALA A 457 -5.85 -2.08 -17.57
C ALA A 457 -4.73 -1.70 -18.56
N SER A 458 -3.49 -2.16 -18.33
CA SER A 458 -2.35 -1.93 -19.24
C SER A 458 -2.46 -2.68 -20.57
N LYS A 459 -3.34 -3.69 -20.67
CA LYS A 459 -3.54 -4.55 -21.84
C LYS A 459 -5.01 -4.52 -22.32
N PRO A 460 -5.50 -3.42 -22.87
CA PRO A 460 -6.93 -3.19 -23.15
C PRO A 460 -7.54 -4.14 -24.18
N ARG A 461 -6.72 -4.88 -24.93
CA ARG A 461 -7.19 -5.91 -25.87
C ARG A 461 -7.44 -7.25 -25.21
N ALA A 462 -6.86 -7.50 -24.03
CA ALA A 462 -6.99 -8.77 -23.34
C ALA A 462 -8.40 -8.95 -22.77
N LYS A 463 -8.94 -10.13 -22.97
CA LYS A 463 -10.20 -10.60 -22.39
C LYS A 463 -9.85 -11.43 -21.15
N VAL A 464 -10.06 -10.86 -19.99
CA VAL A 464 -9.78 -11.54 -18.72
C VAL A 464 -11.10 -11.95 -18.07
N PHE A 465 -11.22 -13.22 -17.74
CA PHE A 465 -12.39 -13.80 -17.07
C PHE A 465 -12.00 -14.28 -15.67
N ASN A 466 -12.79 -13.90 -14.66
CA ASN A 466 -12.55 -14.34 -13.30
C ASN A 466 -13.55 -15.42 -12.88
N LEU A 467 -13.04 -16.65 -12.71
CA LEU A 467 -13.81 -17.81 -12.27
C LEU A 467 -13.75 -18.00 -10.74
N SER A 468 -12.86 -17.27 -10.06
CA SER A 468 -12.66 -17.38 -8.61
C SER A 468 -13.84 -16.83 -7.83
N ASP A 469 -14.24 -17.48 -6.75
CA ASP A 469 -15.26 -16.97 -5.79
C ASP A 469 -14.60 -16.14 -4.67
N GLY A 470 -13.81 -15.18 -5.07
CA GLY A 470 -13.08 -14.24 -4.24
C GLY A 470 -13.57 -12.81 -4.39
N ALA A 471 -12.66 -11.84 -4.22
CA ALA A 471 -12.92 -10.42 -4.43
C ALA A 471 -13.17 -10.11 -5.91
N PHE A 472 -14.02 -9.12 -6.16
CA PHE A 472 -14.21 -8.58 -7.51
C PHE A 472 -12.93 -7.86 -7.97
N ILE A 473 -12.46 -8.21 -9.18
CA ILE A 473 -11.28 -7.62 -9.81
C ILE A 473 -11.74 -6.78 -11.00
N VAL A 474 -11.46 -5.46 -10.96
CA VAL A 474 -11.84 -4.54 -12.04
C VAL A 474 -11.10 -4.93 -13.33
N GLY A 475 -11.84 -4.95 -14.43
CA GLY A 475 -11.31 -5.37 -15.74
C GLY A 475 -11.39 -6.87 -16.01
N ALA A 476 -11.58 -7.72 -14.99
CA ALA A 476 -11.85 -9.14 -15.16
C ALA A 476 -13.36 -9.43 -15.11
N LYS A 477 -13.90 -10.04 -16.16
CA LYS A 477 -15.34 -10.35 -16.24
C LYS A 477 -15.67 -11.58 -15.37
N PRO A 478 -16.60 -11.46 -14.39
CA PRO A 478 -17.09 -12.62 -13.63
C PRO A 478 -17.68 -13.70 -14.55
N LEU A 479 -17.26 -14.94 -14.38
CA LEU A 479 -17.71 -16.06 -15.19
C LEU A 479 -17.79 -17.35 -14.36
N GLN A 480 -18.96 -17.99 -14.31
CA GLN A 480 -19.15 -19.24 -13.58
C GLN A 480 -18.59 -20.42 -14.37
N ALA A 481 -17.76 -21.25 -13.76
CA ALA A 481 -17.12 -22.41 -14.39
C ALA A 481 -18.16 -23.35 -15.05
N ALA A 482 -19.27 -23.64 -14.37
CA ALA A 482 -20.34 -24.50 -14.89
C ALA A 482 -21.04 -23.97 -16.18
N LYS A 483 -20.91 -22.66 -16.45
CA LYS A 483 -21.47 -22.01 -17.65
C LYS A 483 -20.41 -21.71 -18.69
N THR A 484 -19.15 -22.09 -18.43
CA THR A 484 -18.01 -21.76 -19.28
C THR A 484 -17.67 -22.93 -20.19
N ARG A 485 -17.63 -22.64 -21.48
CA ARG A 485 -17.12 -23.61 -22.49
C ARG A 485 -15.86 -23.03 -23.09
N ILE A 486 -14.78 -23.79 -23.01
CA ILE A 486 -13.51 -23.46 -23.66
C ILE A 486 -13.51 -24.07 -25.04
N GLU A 487 -13.36 -23.24 -26.05
CA GLU A 487 -13.20 -23.72 -27.42
C GLU A 487 -11.77 -24.27 -27.61
N SER A 488 -11.65 -25.37 -28.34
CA SER A 488 -10.35 -25.90 -28.72
C SER A 488 -9.77 -25.04 -29.84
N ARG A 489 -8.59 -24.51 -29.65
CA ARG A 489 -7.88 -23.67 -30.61
C ARG A 489 -6.53 -24.29 -30.92
N GLY A 490 -6.33 -24.68 -32.15
CA GLY A 490 -5.02 -25.08 -32.61
C GLY A 490 -4.35 -26.22 -31.81
N ASP A 491 -3.03 -26.23 -31.85
CA ASP A 491 -2.19 -27.21 -31.17
C ASP A 491 -1.60 -26.62 -29.88
N LYS A 492 -1.95 -27.20 -28.74
CA LYS A 492 -1.45 -26.80 -27.43
C LYS A 492 0.08 -26.94 -27.34
N ALA A 493 0.66 -28.00 -27.91
CA ALA A 493 2.11 -28.20 -27.88
C ALA A 493 2.83 -27.08 -28.65
N ALA A 494 2.28 -26.66 -29.79
CA ALA A 494 2.80 -25.52 -30.55
C ALA A 494 2.71 -24.20 -29.75
N ALA A 495 1.61 -23.99 -29.01
CA ALA A 495 1.46 -22.81 -28.15
C ALA A 495 2.51 -22.80 -27.01
N ILE A 496 2.74 -23.93 -26.34
CA ILE A 496 3.79 -24.07 -25.31
C ILE A 496 5.17 -23.81 -25.91
N ALA A 497 5.48 -24.39 -27.07
CA ALA A 497 6.75 -24.18 -27.76
C ALA A 497 6.97 -22.71 -28.14
N ALA A 498 5.90 -22.02 -28.58
CA ALA A 498 5.95 -20.58 -28.87
C ALA A 498 6.28 -19.76 -27.64
N ILE A 499 5.67 -20.05 -26.47
CA ILE A 499 6.02 -19.39 -25.20
C ILE A 499 7.49 -19.65 -24.86
N LYS A 500 7.97 -20.90 -24.89
CA LYS A 500 9.36 -21.25 -24.59
C LYS A 500 10.34 -20.55 -25.52
N SER A 501 9.99 -20.35 -26.80
CA SER A 501 10.83 -19.63 -27.76
C SER A 501 11.04 -18.15 -27.47
N CYS A 502 10.27 -17.58 -26.54
CA CYS A 502 10.45 -16.20 -26.08
C CYS A 502 11.62 -16.04 -25.10
N PHE A 503 12.16 -17.14 -24.61
CA PHE A 503 13.28 -17.15 -23.68
C PHE A 503 14.59 -17.53 -24.39
N ALA A 504 15.66 -16.80 -24.12
CA ALA A 504 16.97 -17.06 -24.71
C ALA A 504 18.09 -16.81 -23.69
N VAL A 505 19.15 -17.58 -23.80
CA VAL A 505 20.41 -17.29 -23.11
C VAL A 505 21.01 -16.03 -23.72
N THR A 506 21.40 -15.08 -22.89
CA THR A 506 21.94 -13.79 -23.33
C THR A 506 23.40 -13.67 -22.96
N SER A 507 24.21 -13.16 -23.87
CA SER A 507 25.63 -12.92 -23.67
C SER A 507 25.97 -11.61 -22.91
N GLY A 508 24.96 -10.86 -22.41
CA GLY A 508 25.20 -9.59 -21.73
C GLY A 508 24.04 -9.19 -20.82
N ALA A 509 24.25 -9.30 -19.51
CA ALA A 509 23.56 -8.40 -18.59
C ALA A 509 24.06 -6.97 -18.85
N ASN A 510 23.21 -5.95 -18.69
CA ASN A 510 23.69 -4.57 -18.73
C ASN A 510 24.85 -4.42 -17.74
N ALA A 511 26.02 -4.03 -18.23
CA ALA A 511 27.17 -3.76 -17.36
C ALA A 511 26.83 -2.52 -16.52
N ILE A 512 26.58 -2.73 -15.24
CA ILE A 512 26.32 -1.67 -14.28
C ILE A 512 27.52 -1.57 -13.36
N ASP A 513 28.08 -0.38 -13.25
CA ASP A 513 29.05 -0.08 -12.21
C ASP A 513 28.32 0.10 -10.88
N ILE A 514 28.11 -1.02 -10.19
CA ILE A 514 27.38 -1.11 -8.93
C ILE A 514 27.98 -0.17 -7.89
N ALA A 515 29.31 -0.15 -7.75
CA ALA A 515 29.99 0.66 -6.75
C ALA A 515 29.77 2.17 -7.01
N ARG A 516 29.91 2.61 -8.25
CA ARG A 516 29.67 4.00 -8.63
C ARG A 516 28.23 4.42 -8.40
N GLU A 517 27.25 3.59 -8.78
CA GLU A 517 25.84 3.92 -8.59
C GLU A 517 25.44 3.98 -7.11
N LEU A 518 25.96 3.07 -6.28
CA LEU A 518 25.74 3.08 -4.84
C LEU A 518 26.35 4.32 -4.18
N ASP A 519 27.60 4.69 -4.55
CA ASP A 519 28.24 5.89 -4.03
C ASP A 519 27.51 7.17 -4.44
N ALA A 520 27.05 7.24 -5.68
CA ALA A 520 26.26 8.36 -6.17
C ALA A 520 24.92 8.48 -5.44
N ALA A 521 24.19 7.37 -5.26
CA ALA A 521 22.91 7.34 -4.56
C ALA A 521 23.09 7.73 -3.09
N LYS A 522 24.02 7.10 -2.37
CA LYS A 522 24.34 7.43 -0.98
C LYS A 522 24.69 8.91 -0.81
N THR A 523 25.58 9.42 -1.65
CA THR A 523 26.05 10.82 -1.58
C THR A 523 24.88 11.79 -1.77
N ALA A 524 24.02 11.55 -2.75
CA ALA A 524 22.87 12.40 -3.01
C ALA A 524 21.85 12.38 -1.85
N LEU A 525 21.57 11.20 -1.30
CA LEU A 525 20.66 11.05 -0.15
C LEU A 525 21.18 11.80 1.09
N ILE A 526 22.47 11.62 1.42
CA ILE A 526 23.08 12.28 2.58
C ILE A 526 23.21 13.79 2.36
N THR A 527 23.57 14.23 1.15
CA THR A 527 23.61 15.66 0.82
C THR A 527 22.25 16.31 1.02
N THR A 528 21.18 15.63 0.62
CA THR A 528 19.82 16.12 0.81
C THR A 528 19.48 16.23 2.30
N LEU A 529 19.75 15.22 3.12
CA LEU A 529 19.54 15.30 4.56
C LEU A 529 20.35 16.44 5.21
N ASN A 530 21.61 16.62 4.83
CA ASN A 530 22.49 17.68 5.35
C ASN A 530 22.08 19.09 4.91
N SER A 531 21.32 19.23 3.81
CA SER A 531 20.79 20.53 3.37
C SER A 531 19.69 21.07 4.29
N PHE A 532 19.17 20.24 5.18
CA PHE A 532 18.19 20.61 6.18
C PHE A 532 18.83 20.69 7.56
N ALA A 533 18.43 21.70 8.29
CA ALA A 533 18.81 21.88 9.71
C ALA A 533 17.52 22.22 10.48
N PRO A 534 16.60 21.26 10.69
CA PRO A 534 15.36 21.55 11.38
C PRO A 534 15.68 22.01 12.81
N SER A 535 15.36 23.25 13.09
CA SER A 535 15.48 23.83 14.43
C SER A 535 14.25 23.52 15.29
N ASP A 536 13.19 23.07 14.66
CA ASP A 536 11.90 22.77 15.29
C ASP A 536 11.13 21.71 14.47
N LYS A 537 10.04 21.22 15.05
CA LYS A 537 9.18 20.21 14.41
C LYS A 537 8.45 20.73 13.17
N LYS A 538 8.31 22.05 13.00
CA LYS A 538 7.67 22.65 11.83
C LYS A 538 8.50 22.41 10.56
N THR A 539 9.82 22.48 10.67
CA THR A 539 10.75 22.27 9.57
C THR A 539 11.09 20.81 9.33
N LEU A 540 10.85 19.93 10.33
CA LEU A 540 11.14 18.51 10.27
C LEU A 540 10.41 17.79 9.12
N PHE A 541 9.10 18.00 8.99
CA PHE A 541 8.31 17.37 7.93
C PHE A 541 8.72 17.85 6.53
N ALA A 542 9.08 19.13 6.40
CA ALA A 542 9.59 19.67 5.15
C ALA A 542 10.93 19.01 4.76
N ALA A 543 11.81 18.80 5.73
CA ALA A 543 13.08 18.12 5.54
C ALA A 543 12.87 16.66 5.13
N ALA A 544 12.00 15.95 5.82
CA ALA A 544 11.64 14.58 5.48
C ALA A 544 11.07 14.46 4.07
N LYS A 545 10.11 15.30 3.71
CA LYS A 545 9.50 15.33 2.38
C LYS A 545 10.55 15.55 1.29
N ALA A 546 11.40 16.54 1.44
CA ALA A 546 12.43 16.86 0.45
C ALA A 546 13.48 15.74 0.32
N ALA A 547 13.89 15.10 1.43
CA ALA A 547 14.81 13.97 1.40
C ALA A 547 14.26 12.80 0.57
N LEU A 548 12.98 12.60 0.65
CA LEU A 548 12.31 11.48 0.02
C LEU A 548 11.93 11.79 -1.44
N GLU A 549 11.55 13.01 -1.76
CA GLU A 549 11.42 13.46 -3.15
C GLU A 549 12.76 13.34 -3.90
N ALA A 550 13.87 13.65 -3.21
CA ALA A 550 15.21 13.45 -3.77
C ALA A 550 15.49 11.98 -4.04
N SER A 551 15.14 11.07 -3.13
CA SER A 551 15.32 9.62 -3.35
C SER A 551 14.55 9.13 -4.57
N HIS A 552 13.32 9.60 -4.78
CA HIS A 552 12.51 9.22 -5.94
C HIS A 552 13.08 9.78 -7.26
N LYS A 553 13.55 11.02 -7.26
CA LYS A 553 14.24 11.60 -8.44
C LYS A 553 15.52 10.86 -8.81
N LEU A 554 16.22 10.29 -7.85
CA LEU A 554 17.43 9.50 -8.10
C LEU A 554 17.14 8.21 -8.86
N GLU A 555 15.97 7.59 -8.67
CA GLU A 555 15.57 6.37 -9.39
C GLU A 555 15.51 6.55 -10.90
N LEU A 556 15.30 7.78 -11.38
CA LEU A 556 15.30 8.09 -12.81
C LEU A 556 16.71 8.02 -13.42
N ASN A 557 17.73 8.26 -12.63
CA ASN A 557 19.12 8.38 -13.10
C ASN A 557 20.04 7.24 -12.62
N LEU A 558 19.73 6.64 -11.47
CA LEU A 558 20.50 5.57 -10.84
C LEU A 558 19.63 4.31 -10.74
N ARG A 559 19.73 3.48 -11.79
CA ARG A 559 18.81 2.34 -11.98
C ARG A 559 19.04 1.19 -11.00
N PHE A 560 20.21 1.11 -10.38
CA PHE A 560 20.61 0.12 -9.38
C PHE A 560 20.70 0.73 -7.98
N GLY A 561 21.55 1.74 -7.82
CA GLY A 561 21.90 2.27 -6.51
C GLY A 561 20.73 2.88 -5.75
N ALA A 562 19.85 3.60 -6.45
CA ALA A 562 18.67 4.20 -5.82
C ALA A 562 17.63 3.15 -5.38
N PRO A 563 17.19 2.19 -6.21
CA PRO A 563 16.33 1.09 -5.76
C PRO A 563 16.94 0.25 -4.64
N PHE A 564 18.25 0.02 -4.66
CA PHE A 564 18.94 -0.76 -3.63
C PHE A 564 18.89 -0.09 -2.25
N LEU A 565 19.17 1.21 -2.17
CA LEU A 565 19.22 1.94 -0.89
C LEU A 565 17.86 2.46 -0.43
N ARG A 566 16.88 2.57 -1.31
CA ARG A 566 15.59 3.22 -1.09
C ARG A 566 14.88 2.73 0.16
N GLY A 567 14.70 1.42 0.29
CA GLY A 567 13.94 0.86 1.41
C GLY A 567 14.61 1.11 2.76
N SER A 568 15.91 0.83 2.87
CA SER A 568 16.67 1.10 4.10
C SER A 568 16.70 2.59 4.44
N PHE A 569 16.92 3.45 3.46
CA PHE A 569 16.85 4.90 3.66
C PHE A 569 15.49 5.36 4.17
N TRP A 570 14.42 4.79 3.60
CA TRP A 570 13.06 5.03 4.05
C TRP A 570 12.85 4.65 5.52
N HIS A 571 13.24 3.45 5.92
CA HIS A 571 13.06 2.98 7.28
C HIS A 571 13.86 3.82 8.30
N LEU A 572 15.10 4.14 7.96
CA LEU A 572 15.95 4.99 8.80
C LEU A 572 15.39 6.42 8.95
N THR A 573 14.93 7.01 7.86
CA THR A 573 14.34 8.35 7.88
C THR A 573 13.02 8.36 8.67
N ASN A 574 12.22 7.30 8.55
CA ASN A 574 11.01 7.12 9.33
C ASN A 574 11.31 7.05 10.83
N ALA A 575 12.31 6.26 11.23
CA ALA A 575 12.76 6.18 12.61
C ALA A 575 13.20 7.55 13.14
N LEU A 576 13.94 8.31 12.33
CA LEU A 576 14.38 9.66 12.70
C LEU A 576 13.19 10.61 12.94
N ILE A 577 12.20 10.59 12.06
CA ILE A 577 10.99 11.42 12.23
C ILE A 577 10.25 11.02 13.52
N LYS A 578 10.06 9.72 13.75
CA LYS A 578 9.41 9.22 14.96
C LYS A 578 10.14 9.66 16.23
N SER A 579 11.47 9.52 16.26
CA SER A 579 12.30 9.94 17.40
C SER A 579 12.16 11.43 17.66
N LEU A 580 12.24 12.25 16.63
CA LEU A 580 12.15 13.71 16.75
C LEU A 580 10.76 14.19 17.19
N LEU A 581 9.70 13.44 16.90
CA LEU A 581 8.36 13.76 17.43
C LEU A 581 8.25 13.54 18.93
N CYS A 582 9.11 12.72 19.53
CA CYS A 582 9.11 12.42 20.96
C CYS A 582 10.01 13.33 21.80
N VAL A 583 10.87 14.15 21.18
CA VAL A 583 11.79 15.04 21.92
C VAL A 583 11.22 16.42 22.14
N LYS A 584 11.79 17.13 23.13
CA LYS A 584 11.49 18.54 23.38
C LYS A 584 12.04 19.41 22.24
N ARG A 585 11.42 20.58 22.02
CA ARG A 585 11.78 21.51 20.94
C ARG A 585 13.27 21.91 20.96
N SER A 586 13.86 22.09 22.13
CA SER A 586 15.27 22.48 22.32
C SER A 586 16.27 21.45 21.78
N ASP A 587 15.87 20.19 21.69
CA ASP A 587 16.78 19.08 21.37
C ASP A 587 16.70 18.66 19.90
N THR A 588 15.73 19.17 19.14
CA THR A 588 15.41 18.71 17.77
C THR A 588 16.62 18.83 16.83
N ALA A 589 17.36 19.95 16.85
CA ALA A 589 18.47 20.17 15.93
C ALA A 589 19.68 19.27 16.21
N ALA A 590 19.98 19.02 17.48
CA ALA A 590 21.09 18.15 17.89
C ALA A 590 20.78 16.68 17.50
N LEU A 591 19.60 16.19 17.86
CA LEU A 591 19.16 14.83 17.55
C LEU A 591 19.01 14.58 16.05
N TYR A 592 18.57 15.58 15.27
CA TYR A 592 18.54 15.47 13.83
C TYR A 592 19.93 15.19 13.26
N LYS A 593 20.94 15.96 13.68
CA LYS A 593 22.34 15.77 13.22
C LYS A 593 22.86 14.39 13.59
N GLU A 594 22.59 13.94 14.81
CA GLU A 594 23.00 12.62 15.30
C GLU A 594 22.33 11.49 14.51
N GLY A 595 21.03 11.58 14.28
CA GLY A 595 20.29 10.64 13.45
C GLY A 595 20.78 10.60 12.00
N VAL A 596 21.13 11.74 11.39
CA VAL A 596 21.73 11.79 10.05
C VAL A 596 23.10 11.10 10.01
N LEU A 597 23.90 11.21 11.06
CA LEU A 597 25.18 10.48 11.15
C LEU A 597 24.97 8.97 11.21
N ILE A 598 23.97 8.49 11.97
CA ILE A 598 23.61 7.06 12.01
C ILE A 598 23.14 6.59 10.63
N ILE A 599 22.25 7.35 9.97
CA ILE A 599 21.79 7.04 8.61
C ILE A 599 23.00 6.91 7.66
N LYS A 600 23.91 7.89 7.68
CA LYS A 600 25.12 7.88 6.85
C LYS A 600 25.95 6.63 7.09
N ALA A 601 26.28 6.31 8.35
CA ALA A 601 27.06 5.15 8.72
C ALA A 601 26.40 3.83 8.30
N THR A 602 25.08 3.73 8.44
CA THR A 602 24.33 2.55 8.02
C THR A 602 24.35 2.38 6.49
N LEU A 603 24.11 3.45 5.74
CA LEU A 603 24.16 3.41 4.26
C LEU A 603 25.58 3.11 3.73
N GLU A 604 26.64 3.56 4.42
CA GLU A 604 28.02 3.21 4.09
C GLU A 604 28.27 1.71 4.24
N ARG A 605 27.84 1.12 5.35
CA ARG A 605 27.96 -0.33 5.59
C ARG A 605 27.18 -1.15 4.55
N LEU A 606 25.96 -0.72 4.21
CA LEU A 606 25.13 -1.38 3.20
C LEU A 606 25.76 -1.31 1.81
N ARG A 607 26.35 -0.17 1.44
CA ARG A 607 27.11 0.00 0.22
C ARG A 607 28.30 -0.95 0.17
N ASP A 608 29.10 -1.01 1.25
CA ASP A 608 30.27 -1.88 1.33
C ASP A 608 29.90 -3.36 1.24
N LEU A 609 28.78 -3.75 1.88
CA LEU A 609 28.26 -5.11 1.80
C LEU A 609 27.86 -5.50 0.37
N CYS A 610 27.26 -4.59 -0.39
CA CYS A 610 26.87 -4.84 -1.78
C CYS A 610 28.08 -4.80 -2.74
N ALA A 611 29.02 -3.90 -2.52
CA ALA A 611 30.22 -3.78 -3.38
C ALA A 611 31.12 -5.03 -3.35
N GLN A 612 31.01 -5.89 -2.33
CA GLN A 612 31.73 -7.17 -2.26
C GLN A 612 31.19 -8.26 -3.21
N ILE A 613 30.07 -8.01 -3.89
CA ILE A 613 29.41 -8.99 -4.77
C ILE A 613 29.77 -8.76 -6.25
N GLY A 614 30.11 -7.54 -6.61
CA GLY A 614 30.57 -7.18 -7.97
C GLY A 614 32.03 -7.37 -8.08
#